data_7d13c16bddddb035942cf8b891cb64cc
#
_entry.id   7d13c16bddddb035942cf8b891cb64cc
#
_cell.length_a   1.000
_cell.length_b   1.000
_cell.length_c   1.000
_cell.angle_alpha   90.00
_cell.angle_beta   90.00
_cell.angle_gamma   90.00
#
_symmetry.space_group_name_H-M   'P 1'
#
loop_
_entity.id
_entity.type
_entity.pdbx_description
1 polymer ?
#
loop_
_entity_poly.entity_id
_entity_poly.type
_entity_poly.pdbx_seq_one_letter_code
_entity_poly.pdbx_strand_id
1 'polypeptide(L)'
;MAKNNSGTGRTSIARLLRRYLWLYDILARSRGLTREEISLQWEKSPLNEYGDPLSERTFHEHKNAVMELFDVEISCNKRAGNRYTIDGNSIRSQKKVNQWLLDNFTFNTLLHQYQDIHDRVIFEEVPSYDSVYLFELLDAIQQNRQIEIVYQSFALGGSATLRLYPFALRLFKQRWYLIAKEVKESDLSPFGCYDEEGIDLTTGLKIYGLDRLHGLKLLEETFEYPKDFNMESLFEDCYGIILGDDPFEYITIRATRKQANYIRTLPLHHSQKEYPCKEDDNYVIFKYKLRPTFDLFQTLLSMGGTIEVLEPEWVRKEFVKWVDDLYHLYNKDK
;
A
#
# COMPACT_ATOMS: atom_id res chain seq x y z
N MET A 1 34.47 37.39 -34.33
CA MET A 1 33.01 37.40 -34.24
C MET A 1 32.53 35.97 -34.16
N ALA A 2 32.32 35.47 -32.97
CA ALA A 2 31.79 34.12 -32.73
C ALA A 2 30.29 34.26 -32.36
N LYS A 3 29.42 33.71 -33.20
CA LYS A 3 27.98 33.65 -32.94
C LYS A 3 27.71 32.61 -31.81
N ASN A 4 27.28 33.12 -30.67
CA ASN A 4 26.67 32.29 -29.62
C ASN A 4 25.37 31.70 -30.17
N ASN A 5 25.36 30.40 -30.34
CA ASN A 5 24.18 29.59 -30.62
C ASN A 5 23.46 29.36 -29.31
N SER A 6 22.39 30.11 -29.03
CA SER A 6 21.48 29.88 -27.90
C SER A 6 20.73 28.59 -28.17
N GLY A 7 21.21 27.50 -27.57
CA GLY A 7 20.50 26.22 -27.55
C GLY A 7 19.21 26.38 -26.80
N THR A 8 18.07 26.19 -27.48
CA THR A 8 16.75 25.96 -26.90
C THR A 8 16.84 24.77 -25.97
N GLY A 9 16.95 25.06 -24.66
CA GLY A 9 17.08 24.03 -23.65
C GLY A 9 15.84 23.12 -23.60
N ARG A 10 15.99 21.91 -24.13
CA ARG A 10 15.03 20.82 -23.87
C ARG A 10 14.91 20.69 -22.35
N THR A 11 13.75 21.06 -21.83
CA THR A 11 13.42 20.79 -20.41
C THR A 11 13.62 19.31 -20.13
N SER A 12 14.46 18.94 -19.17
CA SER A 12 14.70 17.52 -18.88
C SER A 12 13.40 16.85 -18.44
N ILE A 13 13.22 15.58 -18.79
CA ILE A 13 12.04 14.78 -18.42
C ILE A 13 11.80 14.85 -16.91
N ALA A 14 12.86 14.78 -16.10
CA ALA A 14 12.78 14.93 -14.66
C ALA A 14 12.20 16.28 -14.20
N ARG A 15 12.56 17.38 -14.90
CA ARG A 15 12.05 18.72 -14.59
C ARG A 15 10.56 18.85 -14.97
N LEU A 16 10.14 18.24 -16.08
CA LEU A 16 8.72 18.16 -16.47
C LEU A 16 7.91 17.36 -15.47
N LEU A 17 8.38 16.18 -15.08
CA LEU A 17 7.69 15.33 -14.13
C LEU A 17 7.50 16.05 -12.77
N ARG A 18 8.50 16.78 -12.28
CA ARG A 18 8.39 17.60 -11.06
C ARG A 18 7.29 18.67 -11.18
N ARG A 19 7.13 19.30 -12.34
CA ARG A 19 6.07 20.28 -12.60
C ARG A 19 4.69 19.63 -12.58
N TYR A 20 4.54 18.43 -13.13
CA TYR A 20 3.29 17.69 -13.12
C TYR A 20 2.89 17.27 -11.70
N LEU A 21 3.84 16.76 -10.92
CA LEU A 21 3.64 16.41 -9.50
C LEU A 21 3.26 17.65 -8.68
N TRP A 22 3.91 18.76 -8.89
CA TRP A 22 3.58 20.02 -8.24
C TRP A 22 2.13 20.46 -8.55
N LEU A 23 1.72 20.41 -9.82
CA LEU A 23 0.35 20.78 -10.21
C LEU A 23 -0.68 19.85 -9.61
N TYR A 24 -0.41 18.55 -9.61
CA TYR A 24 -1.25 17.56 -8.94
C TYR A 24 -1.40 17.87 -7.45
N ASP A 25 -0.31 18.08 -6.74
CA ASP A 25 -0.29 18.30 -5.29
C ASP A 25 -1.10 19.54 -4.88
N ILE A 26 -0.91 20.68 -5.53
CA ILE A 26 -1.67 21.89 -5.20
C ILE A 26 -3.18 21.74 -5.47
N LEU A 27 -3.55 21.02 -6.53
CA LEU A 27 -4.97 20.77 -6.82
C LEU A 27 -5.58 19.75 -5.87
N ALA A 28 -4.85 18.70 -5.50
CA ALA A 28 -5.32 17.66 -4.57
C ALA A 28 -5.56 18.19 -3.15
N ARG A 29 -4.71 19.14 -2.70
CA ARG A 29 -4.82 19.76 -1.36
C ARG A 29 -5.79 20.93 -1.31
N SER A 30 -6.21 21.45 -2.46
CA SER A 30 -7.10 22.60 -2.52
C SER A 30 -8.57 22.19 -2.65
N ARG A 31 -9.47 23.12 -2.32
CA ARG A 31 -10.90 23.01 -2.63
C ARG A 31 -11.24 23.59 -4.01
N GLY A 32 -10.23 23.74 -4.87
CA GLY A 32 -10.29 24.31 -6.19
C GLY A 32 -9.56 25.65 -6.31
N LEU A 33 -8.75 25.78 -7.36
CA LEU A 33 -7.93 26.96 -7.66
C LEU A 33 -8.30 27.50 -9.03
N THR A 34 -8.31 28.83 -9.19
CA THR A 34 -8.38 29.46 -10.52
C THR A 34 -7.02 29.37 -11.21
N ARG A 35 -7.00 29.59 -12.51
CA ARG A 35 -5.74 29.59 -13.28
C ARG A 35 -4.77 30.66 -12.76
N GLU A 36 -5.30 31.83 -12.40
CA GLU A 36 -4.53 32.93 -11.83
C GLU A 36 -3.90 32.55 -10.47
N GLU A 37 -4.67 31.91 -9.59
CA GLU A 37 -4.18 31.41 -8.30
C GLU A 37 -3.09 30.35 -8.51
N ILE A 38 -3.25 29.45 -9.48
CA ILE A 38 -2.23 28.46 -9.86
C ILE A 38 -0.96 29.13 -10.37
N SER A 39 -1.07 30.14 -11.26
CA SER A 39 0.08 30.88 -11.78
C SER A 39 0.85 31.60 -10.68
N LEU A 40 0.14 32.24 -9.74
CA LEU A 40 0.75 32.91 -8.59
C LEU A 40 1.50 31.94 -7.67
N GLN A 41 0.95 30.74 -7.47
CA GLN A 41 1.65 29.71 -6.70
C GLN A 41 2.86 29.17 -7.46
N TRP A 42 2.76 29.03 -8.79
CA TRP A 42 3.87 28.65 -9.64
C TRP A 42 5.03 29.65 -9.60
N GLU A 43 4.75 30.95 -9.70
CA GLU A 43 5.74 32.02 -9.63
C GLU A 43 6.56 31.99 -8.34
N LYS A 44 5.92 31.58 -7.23
CA LYS A 44 6.53 31.43 -5.89
C LYS A 44 7.15 30.06 -5.64
N SER A 45 6.95 29.13 -6.58
CA SER A 45 7.44 27.74 -6.40
C SER A 45 8.96 27.69 -6.56
N PRO A 46 9.67 26.97 -5.67
CA PRO A 46 11.11 26.72 -5.85
C PRO A 46 11.44 25.96 -7.14
N LEU A 47 10.46 25.32 -7.78
CA LEU A 47 10.63 24.69 -9.10
C LEU A 47 10.69 25.67 -10.26
N ASN A 48 10.33 26.91 -10.00
CA ASN A 48 10.35 28.01 -10.97
C ASN A 48 11.57 28.90 -10.74
N GLU A 49 12.71 28.48 -11.24
CA GLU A 49 14.00 29.15 -11.05
C GLU A 49 14.00 30.62 -11.47
N TYR A 50 13.12 31.01 -12.41
CA TYR A 50 13.07 32.34 -12.98
C TYR A 50 11.87 33.19 -12.51
N GLY A 51 10.93 32.60 -11.76
CA GLY A 51 9.71 33.30 -11.33
C GLY A 51 8.75 33.63 -12.48
N ASP A 52 8.85 32.92 -13.61
CA ASP A 52 8.03 33.20 -14.80
C ASP A 52 6.56 32.78 -14.55
N PRO A 53 5.57 33.56 -15.02
CA PRO A 53 4.16 33.16 -14.91
C PRO A 53 3.86 31.90 -15.74
N LEU A 54 2.93 31.09 -15.28
CA LEU A 54 2.48 29.91 -15.99
C LEU A 54 1.57 30.31 -17.16
N SER A 55 2.06 30.17 -18.41
CA SER A 55 1.27 30.47 -19.60
C SER A 55 0.03 29.57 -19.68
N GLU A 56 -1.04 30.06 -20.31
CA GLU A 56 -2.29 29.30 -20.49
C GLU A 56 -2.05 27.98 -21.24
N ARG A 57 -1.25 28.04 -22.31
CA ARG A 57 -0.87 26.86 -23.10
C ARG A 57 -0.14 25.83 -22.23
N THR A 58 0.89 26.28 -21.49
CA THR A 58 1.67 25.40 -20.62
C THR A 58 0.82 24.79 -19.51
N PHE A 59 -0.10 25.58 -18.94
CA PHE A 59 -1.05 25.06 -17.95
C PHE A 59 -1.92 23.94 -18.52
N HIS A 60 -2.49 24.11 -19.72
CA HIS A 60 -3.31 23.08 -20.34
C HIS A 60 -2.51 21.83 -20.72
N GLU A 61 -1.28 22.00 -21.22
CA GLU A 61 -0.36 20.89 -21.49
C GLU A 61 -0.05 20.11 -20.21
N HIS A 62 0.30 20.81 -19.13
CA HIS A 62 0.57 20.17 -17.82
C HIS A 62 -0.68 19.50 -17.23
N LYS A 63 -1.85 20.16 -17.31
CA LYS A 63 -3.10 19.59 -16.85
C LYS A 63 -3.41 18.26 -17.56
N ASN A 64 -3.29 18.23 -18.88
CA ASN A 64 -3.55 17.01 -19.66
C ASN A 64 -2.54 15.90 -19.32
N ALA A 65 -1.25 16.24 -19.18
CA ALA A 65 -0.23 15.31 -18.78
C ALA A 65 -0.47 14.74 -17.35
N VAL A 66 -0.94 15.56 -16.42
CA VAL A 66 -1.32 15.13 -15.08
C VAL A 66 -2.51 14.15 -15.13
N MET A 67 -3.52 14.45 -15.94
CA MET A 67 -4.68 13.57 -16.10
C MET A 67 -4.26 12.21 -16.69
N GLU A 68 -3.38 12.20 -17.69
CA GLU A 68 -2.90 10.99 -18.35
C GLU A 68 -1.96 10.17 -17.45
N LEU A 69 -0.96 10.83 -16.82
CA LEU A 69 0.08 10.15 -16.03
C LEU A 69 -0.44 9.59 -14.71
N PHE A 70 -1.42 10.29 -14.10
CA PHE A 70 -1.90 9.96 -12.76
C PHE A 70 -3.32 9.38 -12.77
N ASP A 71 -3.90 9.18 -13.95
CA ASP A 71 -5.26 8.64 -14.13
C ASP A 71 -6.30 9.39 -13.26
N VAL A 72 -6.23 10.73 -13.27
CA VAL A 72 -7.13 11.62 -12.54
C VAL A 72 -7.93 12.51 -13.46
N GLU A 73 -9.14 12.86 -13.07
CA GLU A 73 -9.96 13.84 -13.76
C GLU A 73 -9.80 15.22 -13.12
N ILE A 74 -9.33 16.20 -13.89
CA ILE A 74 -9.27 17.61 -13.49
C ILE A 74 -10.41 18.35 -14.17
N SER A 75 -11.45 18.66 -13.42
CA SER A 75 -12.61 19.41 -13.89
C SER A 75 -12.47 20.91 -13.62
N CYS A 76 -13.15 21.72 -14.47
CA CYS A 76 -13.22 23.16 -14.28
C CYS A 76 -14.67 23.57 -13.96
N ASN A 77 -14.91 24.07 -12.78
CA ASN A 77 -16.21 24.57 -12.38
C ASN A 77 -16.41 26.03 -12.80
N LYS A 78 -17.04 26.23 -13.96
CA LYS A 78 -17.33 27.56 -14.51
C LYS A 78 -18.26 28.39 -13.62
N ARG A 79 -19.21 27.74 -12.92
CA ARG A 79 -20.17 28.43 -12.03
C ARG A 79 -19.51 28.93 -10.74
N ALA A 80 -18.40 28.32 -10.34
CA ALA A 80 -17.61 28.71 -9.17
C ALA A 80 -16.41 29.59 -9.53
N GLY A 81 -16.42 30.32 -10.66
CA GLY A 81 -15.36 31.22 -11.07
C GLY A 81 -14.19 30.52 -11.74
N ASN A 82 -14.44 29.52 -12.60
CA ASN A 82 -13.42 28.78 -13.35
C ASN A 82 -12.39 28.08 -12.43
N ARG A 83 -12.86 27.48 -11.33
CA ARG A 83 -11.99 26.75 -10.41
C ARG A 83 -11.71 25.34 -10.91
N TYR A 84 -10.45 24.99 -10.96
CA TYR A 84 -9.96 23.66 -11.29
C TYR A 84 -9.88 22.81 -10.02
N THR A 85 -10.43 21.61 -10.07
CA THR A 85 -10.45 20.63 -8.98
C THR A 85 -10.12 19.25 -9.52
N ILE A 86 -9.44 18.43 -8.74
CA ILE A 86 -9.39 16.99 -8.99
C ILE A 86 -10.68 16.40 -8.41
N ASP A 87 -11.40 15.59 -9.20
CA ASP A 87 -12.61 14.94 -8.73
C ASP A 87 -12.29 14.00 -7.56
N GLY A 88 -12.94 14.20 -6.42
CA GLY A 88 -12.77 13.36 -5.23
C GLY A 88 -13.14 11.90 -5.45
N ASN A 89 -14.00 11.59 -6.43
CA ASN A 89 -14.32 10.22 -6.82
C ASN A 89 -13.19 9.59 -7.63
N SER A 90 -12.50 10.36 -8.49
CA SER A 90 -11.31 9.90 -9.20
C SER A 90 -10.18 9.54 -8.22
N ILE A 91 -9.98 10.34 -7.19
CA ILE A 91 -8.98 10.04 -6.13
C ILE A 91 -9.38 8.79 -5.34
N ARG A 92 -10.68 8.58 -5.06
CA ARG A 92 -11.18 7.41 -4.32
C ARG A 92 -11.20 6.14 -5.15
N SER A 93 -11.41 6.24 -6.45
CA SER A 93 -11.40 5.11 -7.39
C SER A 93 -9.99 4.70 -7.79
N GLN A 94 -9.01 5.60 -7.64
CA GLN A 94 -7.61 5.26 -7.83
C GLN A 94 -7.24 4.14 -6.86
N LYS A 95 -6.73 3.06 -7.41
CA LYS A 95 -6.19 1.97 -6.60
C LYS A 95 -5.22 2.59 -5.59
N LYS A 96 -5.30 2.19 -4.34
CA LYS A 96 -4.44 2.63 -3.22
C LYS A 96 -2.93 2.69 -3.58
N VAL A 97 -2.53 1.88 -4.56
CA VAL A 97 -1.17 1.84 -5.12
C VAL A 97 -0.79 3.16 -5.83
N ASN A 98 -1.68 3.72 -6.67
CA ASN A 98 -1.38 4.96 -7.39
C ASN A 98 -1.24 6.14 -6.43
N GLN A 99 -2.11 6.21 -5.40
CA GLN A 99 -1.99 7.23 -4.36
C GLN A 99 -0.68 7.10 -3.60
N TRP A 100 -0.32 5.88 -3.18
CA TRP A 100 0.94 5.62 -2.48
C TRP A 100 2.16 6.00 -3.33
N LEU A 101 2.16 5.67 -4.63
CA LEU A 101 3.22 6.05 -5.54
C LEU A 101 3.32 7.57 -5.67
N LEU A 102 2.19 8.27 -5.84
CA LEU A 102 2.15 9.73 -5.95
C LEU A 102 2.68 10.40 -4.67
N ASP A 103 2.26 9.94 -3.50
CA ASP A 103 2.72 10.48 -2.22
C ASP A 103 4.24 10.30 -2.06
N ASN A 104 4.78 9.13 -2.43
CA ASN A 104 6.23 8.89 -2.39
C ASN A 104 7.00 9.72 -3.41
N PHE A 105 6.50 9.88 -4.64
CA PHE A 105 7.13 10.73 -5.65
C PHE A 105 7.10 12.21 -5.25
N THR A 106 5.98 12.68 -4.73
CA THR A 106 5.84 14.05 -4.23
C THR A 106 6.82 14.31 -3.10
N PHE A 107 6.91 13.39 -2.15
CA PHE A 107 7.83 13.48 -1.03
C PHE A 107 9.31 13.50 -1.48
N ASN A 108 9.72 12.59 -2.36
CA ASN A 108 11.06 12.60 -2.95
C ASN A 108 11.37 13.92 -3.68
N THR A 109 10.40 14.45 -4.41
CA THR A 109 10.57 15.72 -5.13
C THR A 109 10.75 16.89 -4.17
N LEU A 110 9.98 16.93 -3.08
CA LEU A 110 10.13 17.93 -2.02
C LEU A 110 11.49 17.84 -1.35
N LEU A 111 11.95 16.64 -1.02
CA LEU A 111 13.28 16.44 -0.43
C LEU A 111 14.41 16.95 -1.33
N HIS A 112 14.33 16.71 -2.63
CA HIS A 112 15.30 17.27 -3.58
C HIS A 112 15.27 18.79 -3.67
N GLN A 113 14.13 19.44 -3.42
CA GLN A 113 14.04 20.89 -3.34
C GLN A 113 14.71 21.50 -2.11
N TYR A 114 14.70 20.76 -1.01
CA TYR A 114 15.18 21.20 0.30
C TYR A 114 16.50 20.50 0.66
N GLN A 115 17.47 20.47 -0.28
CA GLN A 115 18.77 19.83 -0.07
C GLN A 115 19.51 20.39 1.17
N ASP A 116 19.31 21.67 1.49
CA ASP A 116 19.94 22.35 2.62
C ASP A 116 19.47 21.85 4.01
N ILE A 117 18.35 21.09 4.05
CA ILE A 117 17.82 20.53 5.30
C ILE A 117 17.72 19.01 5.27
N HIS A 118 18.40 18.37 4.31
CA HIS A 118 18.33 16.91 4.12
C HIS A 118 18.79 16.15 5.38
N ASP A 119 19.76 16.70 6.11
CA ASP A 119 20.26 16.19 7.38
C ASP A 119 19.27 16.34 8.55
N ARG A 120 18.20 17.12 8.38
CA ARG A 120 17.13 17.30 9.37
C ARG A 120 15.93 16.41 9.15
N VAL A 121 15.91 15.61 8.07
CA VAL A 121 14.86 14.66 7.76
C VAL A 121 15.41 13.25 7.99
N ILE A 122 14.97 12.65 9.07
CA ILE A 122 15.43 11.30 9.47
C ILE A 122 14.39 10.30 9.00
N PHE A 123 14.83 9.35 8.19
CA PHE A 123 13.99 8.25 7.71
C PHE A 123 14.14 7.04 8.61
N GLU A 124 13.09 6.25 8.67
CA GLU A 124 13.19 4.90 9.20
C GLU A 124 14.10 4.06 8.28
N GLU A 125 15.08 3.38 8.88
CA GLU A 125 15.94 2.46 8.13
C GLU A 125 15.14 1.23 7.73
N VAL A 126 14.77 1.16 6.45
CA VAL A 126 14.10 -0.01 5.88
C VAL A 126 15.09 -0.78 5.03
N PRO A 127 15.26 -2.08 5.25
CA PRO A 127 16.07 -2.89 4.37
C PRO A 127 15.54 -2.85 2.93
N SER A 128 16.40 -2.52 1.97
CA SER A 128 16.03 -2.37 0.55
C SER A 128 16.02 -3.70 -0.24
N TYR A 129 15.95 -4.84 0.44
CA TYR A 129 16.05 -6.15 -0.23
C TYR A 129 14.90 -6.46 -1.17
N ASP A 130 13.73 -5.89 -0.87
CA ASP A 130 12.48 -6.28 -1.49
C ASP A 130 12.31 -5.77 -2.92
N SER A 131 13.13 -4.80 -3.35
CA SER A 131 12.98 -4.18 -4.67
C SER A 131 13.65 -4.95 -5.81
N VAL A 132 14.58 -5.87 -5.51
CA VAL A 132 15.41 -6.55 -6.52
C VAL A 132 14.54 -7.38 -7.47
N TYR A 133 13.54 -8.10 -6.94
CA TYR A 133 12.66 -8.97 -7.74
C TYR A 133 11.31 -8.35 -8.10
N LEU A 134 11.06 -7.11 -7.67
CA LEU A 134 9.75 -6.48 -7.77
C LEU A 134 9.30 -6.33 -9.23
N PHE A 135 10.18 -5.87 -10.10
CA PHE A 135 9.86 -5.68 -11.53
C PHE A 135 9.60 -7.01 -12.25
N GLU A 136 10.44 -8.02 -11.99
CA GLU A 136 10.29 -9.35 -12.59
C GLU A 136 8.99 -10.02 -12.13
N LEU A 137 8.60 -9.82 -10.87
CA LEU A 137 7.33 -10.31 -10.33
C LEU A 137 6.12 -9.57 -10.94
N LEU A 138 6.22 -8.27 -11.14
CA LEU A 138 5.17 -7.50 -11.83
C LEU A 138 4.99 -7.96 -13.27
N ASP A 139 6.09 -8.21 -13.99
CA ASP A 139 6.04 -8.75 -15.35
C ASP A 139 5.42 -10.17 -15.38
N ALA A 140 5.78 -11.02 -14.44
CA ALA A 140 5.22 -12.37 -14.32
C ALA A 140 3.70 -12.33 -14.05
N ILE A 141 3.26 -11.45 -13.14
CA ILE A 141 1.85 -11.26 -12.81
C ILE A 141 1.08 -10.69 -14.01
N GLN A 142 1.62 -9.68 -14.67
CA GLN A 142 0.98 -9.05 -15.84
C GLN A 142 0.78 -10.03 -16.99
N GLN A 143 1.75 -10.93 -17.21
CA GLN A 143 1.74 -11.92 -18.29
C GLN A 143 1.14 -13.25 -17.86
N ASN A 144 0.70 -13.40 -16.61
CA ASN A 144 0.25 -14.65 -16.00
C ASN A 144 1.26 -15.81 -16.23
N ARG A 145 2.54 -15.52 -16.06
CA ARG A 145 3.62 -16.52 -16.22
C ARG A 145 3.92 -17.19 -14.90
N GLN A 146 4.20 -18.49 -14.97
CA GLN A 146 4.74 -19.21 -13.82
C GLN A 146 6.14 -18.71 -13.49
N ILE A 147 6.50 -18.82 -12.22
CA ILE A 147 7.81 -18.50 -11.72
C ILE A 147 8.41 -19.66 -10.93
N GLU A 148 9.73 -19.76 -10.95
CA GLU A 148 10.49 -20.62 -10.07
C GLU A 148 11.27 -19.72 -9.10
N ILE A 149 11.13 -19.98 -7.80
CA ILE A 149 11.80 -19.20 -6.75
C ILE A 149 12.65 -20.10 -5.87
N VAL A 150 13.77 -19.55 -5.37
CA VAL A 150 14.51 -20.13 -4.24
C VAL A 150 14.09 -19.39 -2.98
N TYR A 151 13.40 -20.06 -2.10
CA TYR A 151 12.75 -19.44 -0.93
C TYR A 151 13.26 -20.04 0.39
N GLN A 152 13.64 -19.18 1.33
CA GLN A 152 14.05 -19.59 2.67
C GLN A 152 12.84 -19.59 3.62
N SER A 153 12.46 -20.77 4.09
CA SER A 153 11.41 -20.95 5.09
C SER A 153 11.98 -20.84 6.50
N PHE A 154 11.44 -19.92 7.30
CA PHE A 154 11.81 -19.84 8.72
C PHE A 154 11.23 -21.00 9.54
N ALA A 155 10.10 -21.56 9.12
CA ALA A 155 9.47 -22.69 9.81
C ALA A 155 10.20 -24.02 9.58
N LEU A 156 10.77 -24.24 8.39
CA LEU A 156 11.42 -25.50 8.01
C LEU A 156 12.94 -25.46 8.13
N GLY A 157 13.52 -24.27 8.40
CA GLY A 157 14.97 -24.12 8.63
C GLY A 157 15.85 -24.34 7.39
N GLY A 158 15.29 -24.26 6.16
CA GLY A 158 16.04 -24.49 4.92
C GLY A 158 15.48 -23.71 3.74
N SER A 159 16.24 -23.71 2.63
CA SER A 159 15.81 -23.16 1.36
C SER A 159 15.21 -24.26 0.49
N ALA A 160 14.12 -23.95 -0.19
CA ALA A 160 13.48 -24.81 -1.15
C ALA A 160 13.29 -24.09 -2.48
N THR A 161 13.38 -24.84 -3.58
CA THR A 161 12.98 -24.36 -4.91
C THR A 161 11.51 -24.66 -5.09
N LEU A 162 10.74 -23.62 -5.36
CA LEU A 162 9.28 -23.69 -5.49
C LEU A 162 8.88 -23.17 -6.87
N ARG A 163 7.93 -23.85 -7.51
CA ARG A 163 7.28 -23.40 -8.73
C ARG A 163 5.91 -22.82 -8.36
N LEU A 164 5.63 -21.60 -8.79
CA LEU A 164 4.47 -20.85 -8.33
C LEU A 164 3.69 -20.21 -9.48
N TYR A 165 2.38 -20.09 -9.26
CA TYR A 165 1.48 -19.20 -9.98
C TYR A 165 1.44 -17.87 -9.20
N PRO A 166 2.08 -16.78 -9.67
CA PRO A 166 2.07 -15.49 -8.98
C PRO A 166 0.76 -14.76 -9.23
N PHE A 167 0.04 -14.38 -8.16
CA PHE A 167 -1.27 -13.73 -8.26
C PHE A 167 -1.21 -12.22 -8.01
N ALA A 168 -0.53 -11.81 -6.93
CA ALA A 168 -0.49 -10.41 -6.53
C ALA A 168 0.70 -10.10 -5.63
N LEU A 169 0.99 -8.81 -5.50
CA LEU A 169 1.92 -8.27 -4.52
C LEU A 169 1.17 -7.48 -3.46
N ARG A 170 1.57 -7.62 -2.20
CA ARG A 170 1.03 -6.88 -1.08
C ARG A 170 2.14 -6.21 -0.29
N LEU A 171 1.99 -4.91 -0.04
CA LEU A 171 2.85 -4.16 0.88
C LEU A 171 2.18 -4.13 2.26
N PHE A 172 2.89 -4.58 3.29
CA PHE A 172 2.42 -4.50 4.68
C PHE A 172 3.59 -4.26 5.64
N LYS A 173 3.48 -3.27 6.51
CA LYS A 173 4.54 -2.87 7.47
C LYS A 173 5.92 -2.78 6.79
N GLN A 174 5.95 -2.06 5.66
CA GLN A 174 7.15 -1.78 4.86
C GLN A 174 7.80 -3.01 4.19
N ARG A 175 7.15 -4.17 4.19
CA ARG A 175 7.63 -5.40 3.52
C ARG A 175 6.71 -5.76 2.37
N TRP A 176 7.32 -6.19 1.27
CA TRP A 176 6.61 -6.74 0.14
C TRP A 176 6.39 -8.25 0.31
N TYR A 177 5.22 -8.67 -0.09
CA TYR A 177 4.80 -10.06 -0.05
C TYR A 177 4.22 -10.45 -1.39
N LEU A 178 4.63 -11.62 -1.89
CA LEU A 178 4.02 -12.27 -3.04
C LEU A 178 2.90 -13.18 -2.56
N ILE A 179 1.72 -13.04 -3.15
CA ILE A 179 0.61 -13.97 -2.99
C ILE A 179 0.65 -14.91 -4.19
N ALA A 180 0.81 -16.19 -3.94
CA ALA A 180 0.97 -17.18 -4.98
C ALA A 180 0.43 -18.56 -4.57
N LYS A 181 0.18 -19.42 -5.55
CA LYS A 181 -0.15 -20.83 -5.35
C LYS A 181 0.99 -21.69 -5.83
N GLU A 182 1.31 -22.74 -5.08
CA GLU A 182 2.29 -23.73 -5.52
C GLU A 182 1.75 -24.57 -6.68
N VAL A 183 2.57 -24.76 -7.70
CA VAL A 183 2.31 -25.69 -8.80
C VAL A 183 2.52 -27.10 -8.27
N LYS A 184 1.49 -27.94 -8.28
CA LYS A 184 1.59 -29.33 -7.86
C LYS A 184 2.04 -30.21 -9.04
N GLU A 185 2.64 -31.37 -8.75
CA GLU A 185 2.99 -32.34 -9.80
C GLU A 185 1.77 -32.80 -10.61
N SER A 186 0.59 -32.88 -9.98
CA SER A 186 -0.67 -33.15 -10.66
C SER A 186 -1.02 -32.13 -11.73
N ASP A 187 -0.61 -30.87 -11.55
CA ASP A 187 -0.89 -29.75 -12.46
C ASP A 187 0.02 -29.81 -13.70
N LEU A 188 1.13 -30.55 -13.63
CA LEU A 188 2.15 -30.67 -14.68
C LEU A 188 1.94 -31.87 -15.62
N SER A 189 0.99 -32.76 -15.35
CA SER A 189 0.75 -33.94 -16.16
C SER A 189 0.12 -33.54 -17.50
N PRO A 190 0.71 -33.93 -18.67
CA PRO A 190 0.09 -33.75 -19.98
C PRO A 190 -1.19 -34.57 -20.15
N PHE A 191 -1.43 -35.56 -19.29
CA PHE A 191 -2.67 -36.32 -19.12
C PHE A 191 -3.39 -35.96 -17.86
N GLY A 192 -3.12 -34.74 -17.31
CA GLY A 192 -3.77 -34.25 -16.10
C GLY A 192 -5.25 -34.55 -16.22
N CYS A 193 -5.79 -35.27 -15.24
CA CYS A 193 -7.23 -35.35 -15.06
C CYS A 193 -7.67 -33.90 -14.76
N TYR A 194 -7.91 -33.15 -15.82
CA TYR A 194 -8.82 -32.04 -15.76
C TYR A 194 -10.15 -32.71 -15.45
N ASP A 195 -10.53 -32.76 -14.21
CA ASP A 195 -11.94 -32.74 -13.90
C ASP A 195 -12.52 -31.57 -14.68
N GLU A 196 -13.68 -31.73 -15.23
CA GLU A 196 -14.35 -30.73 -16.09
C GLU A 196 -14.45 -29.34 -15.36
N GLU A 197 -14.10 -29.25 -14.10
CA GLU A 197 -14.11 -28.04 -13.24
C GLU A 197 -12.80 -27.23 -13.25
N GLY A 198 -11.70 -27.74 -13.83
CA GLY A 198 -10.41 -27.04 -13.88
C GLY A 198 -9.65 -27.00 -12.53
N ILE A 199 -8.43 -26.45 -12.55
CA ILE A 199 -7.65 -26.24 -11.31
C ILE A 199 -8.25 -25.06 -10.56
N ASP A 200 -8.77 -25.30 -9.34
CA ASP A 200 -9.16 -24.21 -8.46
C ASP A 200 -7.93 -23.43 -7.99
N LEU A 201 -7.61 -22.35 -8.69
CA LEU A 201 -6.49 -21.48 -8.37
C LEU A 201 -6.77 -20.54 -7.20
N THR A 202 -7.99 -20.53 -6.67
CA THR A 202 -8.38 -19.58 -5.59
C THR A 202 -8.15 -20.14 -4.20
N THR A 203 -8.01 -21.46 -4.07
CA THR A 203 -7.71 -22.14 -2.80
C THR A 203 -6.23 -22.48 -2.66
N GLY A 204 -5.77 -22.56 -1.41
CA GLY A 204 -4.37 -22.91 -1.10
C GLY A 204 -3.36 -21.83 -1.46
N LEU A 205 -3.79 -20.58 -1.57
CA LEU A 205 -2.90 -19.42 -1.72
C LEU A 205 -2.01 -19.28 -0.50
N LYS A 206 -0.72 -19.05 -0.77
CA LYS A 206 0.31 -18.81 0.26
C LYS A 206 0.92 -17.43 0.07
N ILE A 207 1.55 -16.95 1.14
CA ILE A 207 2.17 -15.64 1.18
C ILE A 207 3.67 -15.79 1.41
N TYR A 208 4.45 -15.22 0.50
CA TYR A 208 5.90 -15.31 0.48
C TYR A 208 6.50 -13.93 0.67
N GLY A 209 7.25 -13.70 1.76
CA GLY A 209 7.98 -12.45 1.96
C GLY A 209 9.13 -12.33 0.95
N LEU A 210 9.25 -11.19 0.27
CA LEU A 210 10.30 -10.98 -0.72
C LEU A 210 11.69 -10.92 -0.08
N ASP A 211 11.78 -10.53 1.18
CA ASP A 211 12.99 -10.54 2.00
C ASP A 211 13.62 -11.94 2.18
N ARG A 212 12.88 -13.00 1.86
CA ARG A 212 13.29 -14.40 1.95
C ARG A 212 13.49 -15.06 0.58
N LEU A 213 13.44 -14.25 -0.47
CA LEU A 213 13.64 -14.68 -1.86
C LEU A 213 15.13 -14.59 -2.20
N HIS A 214 15.76 -15.70 -2.56
CA HIS A 214 17.18 -15.76 -2.92
C HIS A 214 17.43 -15.98 -4.41
N GLY A 215 16.38 -16.27 -5.17
CA GLY A 215 16.43 -16.44 -6.61
C GLY A 215 15.04 -16.41 -7.21
N LEU A 216 14.94 -15.87 -8.42
CA LEU A 216 13.72 -15.80 -9.21
C LEU A 216 14.04 -16.13 -10.68
N LYS A 217 13.24 -16.96 -11.29
CA LYS A 217 13.28 -17.26 -12.71
C LYS A 217 11.88 -17.23 -13.28
N LEU A 218 11.66 -16.45 -14.33
CA LEU A 218 10.43 -16.47 -15.10
C LEU A 218 10.43 -17.71 -16.00
N LEU A 219 9.34 -18.47 -15.95
CA LEU A 219 9.15 -19.65 -16.78
C LEU A 219 8.39 -19.25 -18.06
N GLU A 220 8.44 -20.10 -19.08
CA GLU A 220 7.69 -19.87 -20.34
C GLU A 220 6.22 -20.25 -20.19
N GLU A 221 5.92 -21.14 -19.26
CA GLU A 221 4.57 -21.62 -18.98
C GLU A 221 3.71 -20.51 -18.37
N THR A 222 2.51 -20.40 -18.88
CA THR A 222 1.48 -19.46 -18.41
C THR A 222 0.36 -20.18 -17.67
N PHE A 223 -0.48 -19.43 -16.98
CA PHE A 223 -1.70 -19.95 -16.36
C PHE A 223 -2.87 -19.01 -16.64
N GLU A 224 -4.09 -19.52 -16.54
CA GLU A 224 -5.28 -18.69 -16.67
C GLU A 224 -5.67 -18.08 -15.33
N TYR A 225 -5.66 -16.75 -15.24
CA TYR A 225 -6.12 -16.05 -14.04
C TYR A 225 -7.64 -16.17 -13.93
N PRO A 226 -8.20 -16.58 -12.77
CA PRO A 226 -9.64 -16.77 -12.62
C PRO A 226 -10.41 -15.47 -12.84
N LYS A 227 -11.37 -15.46 -13.78
CA LYS A 227 -12.07 -14.24 -14.24
C LYS A 227 -12.87 -13.52 -13.16
N ASP A 228 -13.45 -14.28 -12.22
CA ASP A 228 -14.32 -13.75 -11.16
C ASP A 228 -13.58 -13.61 -9.82
N PHE A 229 -12.27 -13.82 -9.82
CA PHE A 229 -11.48 -13.76 -8.58
C PHE A 229 -11.07 -12.33 -8.24
N ASN A 230 -11.53 -11.85 -7.09
CA ASN A 230 -11.15 -10.54 -6.57
C ASN A 230 -10.14 -10.68 -5.44
N MET A 231 -8.88 -10.34 -5.72
CA MET A 231 -7.79 -10.38 -4.73
C MET A 231 -8.04 -9.43 -3.53
N GLU A 232 -8.70 -8.29 -3.73
CA GLU A 232 -9.00 -7.36 -2.64
C GLU A 232 -9.99 -7.97 -1.65
N SER A 233 -11.00 -8.71 -2.12
CA SER A 233 -11.99 -9.36 -1.26
C SER A 233 -11.38 -10.42 -0.34
N LEU A 234 -10.29 -11.06 -0.77
CA LEU A 234 -9.57 -12.05 0.03
C LEU A 234 -9.01 -11.45 1.34
N PHE A 235 -8.68 -10.15 1.29
CA PHE A 235 -8.10 -9.42 2.42
C PHE A 235 -9.09 -8.47 3.11
N GLU A 236 -10.36 -8.49 2.70
CA GLU A 236 -11.36 -7.56 3.25
C GLU A 236 -11.53 -7.68 4.76
N ASP A 237 -11.41 -8.91 5.28
CA ASP A 237 -11.53 -9.20 6.70
C ASP A 237 -10.16 -9.50 7.37
N CYS A 238 -9.04 -9.22 6.69
CA CYS A 238 -7.70 -9.47 7.21
C CYS A 238 -7.05 -8.20 7.73
N TYR A 239 -6.52 -8.25 8.95
CA TYR A 239 -5.72 -7.14 9.48
C TYR A 239 -4.45 -6.92 8.68
N GLY A 240 -3.70 -7.95 8.37
CA GLY A 240 -2.39 -7.90 7.74
C GLY A 240 -2.25 -8.83 6.55
N ILE A 241 -1.25 -9.72 6.64
CA ILE A 241 -0.88 -10.63 5.56
C ILE A 241 -1.39 -12.06 5.77
N ILE A 242 -1.80 -12.42 6.96
CA ILE A 242 -2.24 -13.79 7.25
C ILE A 242 -3.69 -13.94 6.80
N LEU A 243 -3.92 -14.82 5.84
CA LEU A 243 -5.26 -15.06 5.32
C LEU A 243 -6.16 -15.78 6.32
N GLY A 244 -5.60 -16.75 7.06
CA GLY A 244 -6.33 -17.56 8.03
C GLY A 244 -7.46 -18.38 7.41
N ASP A 245 -7.75 -19.55 7.98
CA ASP A 245 -8.87 -20.41 7.55
C ASP A 245 -10.15 -20.12 8.33
N ASP A 246 -10.02 -19.41 9.47
CA ASP A 246 -11.15 -19.05 10.31
C ASP A 246 -12.01 -17.94 9.69
N PRO A 247 -13.33 -17.98 9.91
CA PRO A 247 -14.21 -16.89 9.48
C PRO A 247 -13.88 -15.58 10.21
N PHE A 248 -14.34 -14.45 9.65
CA PHE A 248 -14.26 -13.20 10.37
C PHE A 248 -15.14 -13.21 11.64
N GLU A 249 -14.71 -12.41 12.61
CA GLU A 249 -15.42 -12.17 13.86
C GLU A 249 -15.69 -10.68 14.06
N TYR A 250 -16.70 -10.37 14.87
CA TYR A 250 -16.92 -9.01 15.35
C TYR A 250 -16.13 -8.81 16.64
N ILE A 251 -14.89 -8.34 16.48
CA ILE A 251 -13.96 -8.15 17.59
C ILE A 251 -14.24 -6.80 18.26
N THR A 252 -14.50 -6.82 19.55
CA THR A 252 -14.70 -5.63 20.37
C THR A 252 -13.52 -5.45 21.30
N ILE A 253 -12.89 -4.27 21.24
CA ILE A 253 -11.83 -3.88 22.17
C ILE A 253 -12.25 -2.65 22.96
N ARG A 254 -11.78 -2.55 24.20
CA ARG A 254 -11.84 -1.36 25.04
C ARG A 254 -10.45 -0.73 25.07
N ALA A 255 -10.35 0.57 24.82
CA ALA A 255 -9.10 1.30 24.85
C ALA A 255 -9.18 2.49 25.80
N THR A 256 -8.08 2.82 26.48
CA THR A 256 -8.00 4.08 27.26
C THR A 256 -8.20 5.27 26.32
N ARG A 257 -8.72 6.41 26.85
CA ARG A 257 -8.91 7.63 26.05
C ARG A 257 -7.63 8.08 25.32
N LYS A 258 -6.47 7.91 25.96
CA LYS A 258 -5.18 8.25 25.36
C LYS A 258 -4.90 7.34 24.15
N GLN A 259 -5.06 6.04 24.31
CA GLN A 259 -4.84 5.06 23.23
C GLN A 259 -5.86 5.23 22.09
N ALA A 260 -7.10 5.56 22.43
CA ALA A 260 -8.15 5.82 21.45
C ALA A 260 -7.78 6.94 20.47
N ASN A 261 -7.04 7.97 20.91
CA ASN A 261 -6.58 9.03 19.99
C ASN A 261 -5.60 8.48 18.94
N TYR A 262 -4.70 7.58 19.31
CA TYR A 262 -3.79 6.93 18.35
C TYR A 262 -4.55 6.02 17.39
N ILE A 263 -5.51 5.24 17.89
CA ILE A 263 -6.36 4.36 17.06
C ILE A 263 -7.20 5.16 16.06
N ARG A 264 -7.66 6.36 16.41
CA ARG A 264 -8.41 7.25 15.49
C ARG A 264 -7.53 7.81 14.38
N THR A 265 -6.30 8.21 14.70
CA THR A 265 -5.37 8.80 13.73
C THR A 265 -4.78 7.76 12.79
N LEU A 266 -4.63 6.52 13.25
CA LEU A 266 -4.19 5.38 12.46
C LEU A 266 -5.12 4.19 12.71
N PRO A 267 -6.26 4.12 12.01
CA PRO A 267 -7.21 3.02 12.16
C PRO A 267 -6.57 1.67 11.87
N LEU A 268 -6.84 0.68 12.72
CA LEU A 268 -6.32 -0.67 12.52
C LEU A 268 -6.87 -1.31 11.25
N HIS A 269 -8.11 -1.01 10.92
CA HIS A 269 -8.80 -1.59 9.77
C HIS A 269 -9.93 -0.67 9.29
N HIS A 270 -10.30 -0.75 8.02
CA HIS A 270 -11.38 0.07 7.44
C HIS A 270 -12.76 -0.20 8.07
N SER A 271 -12.97 -1.39 8.65
CA SER A 271 -14.21 -1.73 9.36
C SER A 271 -14.33 -1.12 10.76
N GLN A 272 -13.32 -0.35 11.21
CA GLN A 272 -13.31 0.25 12.55
C GLN A 272 -14.54 1.13 12.80
N LYS A 273 -15.25 0.84 13.89
CA LYS A 273 -16.33 1.66 14.41
C LYS A 273 -16.08 1.99 15.87
N GLU A 274 -16.33 3.23 16.23
CA GLU A 274 -16.13 3.74 17.59
C GLU A 274 -17.47 3.90 18.32
N TYR A 275 -17.47 3.58 19.62
CA TYR A 275 -18.60 3.73 20.51
C TYR A 275 -18.15 4.26 21.88
N PRO A 276 -19.00 5.03 22.60
CA PRO A 276 -18.71 5.42 23.96
C PRO A 276 -18.72 4.19 24.88
N CYS A 277 -17.82 4.14 25.84
CA CYS A 277 -17.90 3.18 26.93
C CYS A 277 -18.90 3.70 27.97
N LYS A 278 -20.02 2.98 28.16
CA LYS A 278 -21.09 3.40 29.07
C LYS A 278 -20.74 3.20 30.55
N GLU A 279 -19.80 2.31 30.82
CA GLU A 279 -19.41 1.89 32.17
C GLU A 279 -18.34 2.78 32.78
N ASP A 280 -17.46 3.33 31.97
CA ASP A 280 -16.33 4.17 32.41
C ASP A 280 -15.92 5.14 31.29
N ASP A 281 -16.09 6.43 31.56
CA ASP A 281 -15.73 7.51 30.64
C ASP A 281 -14.23 7.61 30.33
N ASN A 282 -13.36 6.93 31.05
CA ASN A 282 -11.92 6.89 30.77
C ASN A 282 -11.58 5.97 29.60
N TYR A 283 -12.56 5.22 29.09
CA TYR A 283 -12.38 4.27 28.00
C TYR A 283 -13.27 4.59 26.81
N VAL A 284 -12.91 4.00 25.68
CA VAL A 284 -13.63 4.04 24.40
C VAL A 284 -13.70 2.61 23.85
N ILE A 285 -14.81 2.25 23.25
CA ILE A 285 -15.02 0.95 22.62
C ILE A 285 -14.78 1.07 21.11
N PHE A 286 -13.99 0.15 20.58
CA PHE A 286 -13.85 -0.03 19.12
C PHE A 286 -14.33 -1.41 18.72
N LYS A 287 -15.07 -1.48 17.61
CA LYS A 287 -15.53 -2.72 16.98
C LYS A 287 -14.96 -2.88 15.59
N TYR A 288 -14.56 -4.10 15.28
CA TYR A 288 -13.95 -4.49 14.00
C TYR A 288 -14.65 -5.73 13.46
N LYS A 289 -14.69 -5.83 12.12
CA LYS A 289 -15.00 -7.07 11.41
C LYS A 289 -13.68 -7.62 10.89
N LEU A 290 -13.07 -8.60 11.56
CA LEU A 290 -11.72 -9.10 11.29
C LEU A 290 -11.59 -10.59 11.58
N ARG A 291 -10.71 -11.25 10.84
CA ARG A 291 -10.22 -12.58 11.21
C ARG A 291 -9.22 -12.44 12.35
N PRO A 292 -9.36 -13.23 13.41
CA PRO A 292 -8.48 -13.19 14.58
C PRO A 292 -7.15 -13.92 14.30
N THR A 293 -6.32 -13.31 13.48
CA THR A 293 -5.04 -13.84 13.01
C THR A 293 -3.89 -13.45 13.91
N PHE A 294 -2.76 -14.15 13.78
CA PHE A 294 -1.55 -13.93 14.56
C PHE A 294 -1.05 -12.47 14.49
N ASP A 295 -1.05 -11.86 13.32
CA ASP A 295 -0.60 -10.47 13.11
C ASP A 295 -1.53 -9.44 13.77
N LEU A 296 -2.83 -9.72 13.89
CA LEU A 296 -3.75 -8.93 14.69
C LEU A 296 -3.41 -9.03 16.17
N PHE A 297 -3.25 -10.24 16.71
CA PHE A 297 -2.90 -10.43 18.12
C PHE A 297 -1.57 -9.77 18.47
N GLN A 298 -0.55 -9.91 17.64
CA GLN A 298 0.72 -9.19 17.84
C GLN A 298 0.52 -7.67 17.94
N THR A 299 -0.32 -7.12 17.08
CA THR A 299 -0.57 -5.69 17.07
C THR A 299 -1.36 -5.23 18.29
N LEU A 300 -2.38 -5.97 18.71
CA LEU A 300 -3.10 -5.68 19.93
C LEU A 300 -2.19 -5.79 21.16
N LEU A 301 -1.34 -6.80 21.22
CA LEU A 301 -0.40 -6.99 22.32
C LEU A 301 0.64 -5.87 22.40
N SER A 302 1.05 -5.30 21.27
CA SER A 302 1.99 -4.16 21.23
C SER A 302 1.45 -2.90 21.88
N MET A 303 0.13 -2.78 22.06
CA MET A 303 -0.51 -1.67 22.78
C MET A 303 -0.48 -1.84 24.30
N GLY A 304 -0.04 -2.99 24.80
CA GLY A 304 0.12 -3.28 26.22
C GLY A 304 -1.18 -3.15 27.00
N GLY A 305 -1.08 -2.73 28.27
CA GLY A 305 -2.23 -2.57 29.17
C GLY A 305 -3.15 -1.40 28.84
N THR A 306 -3.02 -0.76 27.68
CA THR A 306 -3.86 0.37 27.27
C THR A 306 -5.11 -0.08 26.49
N ILE A 307 -5.18 -1.35 26.13
CA ILE A 307 -6.35 -1.98 25.50
C ILE A 307 -6.76 -3.26 26.21
N GLU A 308 -8.00 -3.65 26.02
CA GLU A 308 -8.55 -4.93 26.46
C GLU A 308 -9.45 -5.50 25.37
N VAL A 309 -9.27 -6.77 25.03
CA VAL A 309 -10.17 -7.51 24.14
C VAL A 309 -11.39 -7.97 24.95
N LEU A 310 -12.59 -7.57 24.52
CA LEU A 310 -13.84 -7.88 25.20
C LEU A 310 -14.58 -9.05 24.55
N GLU A 311 -14.76 -8.99 23.24
CA GLU A 311 -15.58 -9.93 22.46
C GLU A 311 -14.88 -10.31 21.14
N PRO A 312 -15.19 -11.50 20.61
CA PRO A 312 -15.95 -12.58 21.23
C PRO A 312 -15.13 -13.30 22.32
N GLU A 313 -15.81 -14.03 23.21
CA GLU A 313 -15.20 -14.67 24.38
C GLU A 313 -14.02 -15.61 24.03
N TRP A 314 -14.12 -16.34 22.93
CA TRP A 314 -13.04 -17.24 22.50
C TRP A 314 -11.79 -16.48 22.03
N VAL A 315 -11.94 -15.33 21.33
CA VAL A 315 -10.84 -14.47 20.93
C VAL A 315 -10.19 -13.85 22.17
N ARG A 316 -10.99 -13.40 23.14
CA ARG A 316 -10.51 -12.93 24.44
C ARG A 316 -9.66 -13.99 25.13
N LYS A 317 -10.17 -15.22 25.21
CA LYS A 317 -9.44 -16.34 25.84
C LYS A 317 -8.13 -16.64 25.15
N GLU A 318 -8.11 -16.61 23.82
CA GLU A 318 -6.88 -16.82 23.06
C GLU A 318 -5.87 -15.70 23.32
N PHE A 319 -6.33 -14.45 23.35
CA PHE A 319 -5.48 -13.31 23.68
C PHE A 319 -4.92 -13.37 25.10
N VAL A 320 -5.72 -13.83 26.08
CA VAL A 320 -5.28 -14.03 27.46
C VAL A 320 -4.14 -15.05 27.54
N LYS A 321 -4.18 -16.14 26.76
CA LYS A 321 -3.05 -17.10 26.73
C LYS A 321 -1.73 -16.43 26.33
N TRP A 322 -1.77 -15.55 25.33
CA TRP A 322 -0.59 -14.80 24.92
C TRP A 322 -0.05 -13.88 26.02
N VAL A 323 -0.94 -13.25 26.78
CA VAL A 323 -0.58 -12.43 27.93
C VAL A 323 0.03 -13.27 29.05
N ASP A 324 -0.56 -14.44 29.32
CA ASP A 324 -0.06 -15.39 30.34
C ASP A 324 1.30 -15.96 29.95
N ASP A 325 1.51 -16.32 28.68
CA ASP A 325 2.81 -16.77 28.17
C ASP A 325 3.89 -15.70 28.38
N LEU A 326 3.54 -14.43 28.07
CA LEU A 326 4.42 -13.29 28.34
C LEU A 326 4.71 -13.15 29.84
N TYR A 327 3.67 -13.21 30.66
CA TYR A 327 3.83 -13.11 32.11
C TYR A 327 4.75 -14.20 32.66
N HIS A 328 4.59 -15.45 32.21
CA HIS A 328 5.44 -16.58 32.62
C HIS A 328 6.88 -16.45 32.13
N LEU A 329 7.13 -15.87 30.94
CA LEU A 329 8.50 -15.63 30.48
C LEU A 329 9.27 -14.70 31.42
N TYR A 330 8.61 -13.68 31.97
CA TYR A 330 9.25 -12.69 32.87
C TYR A 330 9.21 -13.10 34.35
N ASN A 331 8.47 -14.14 34.72
CA ASN A 331 8.34 -14.60 36.12
C ASN A 331 8.76 -16.05 36.31
N LYS A 332 9.70 -16.58 35.49
CA LYS A 332 10.20 -17.96 35.57
C LYS A 332 10.94 -18.29 36.90
N ASP A 333 11.37 -17.26 37.64
CA ASP A 333 12.19 -17.40 38.85
C ASP A 333 11.44 -17.00 40.14
N LYS A 334 10.10 -17.06 40.13
CA LYS A 334 9.29 -16.86 41.35
C LYS A 334 8.46 -18.05 41.70
#